data_6fff2512e29c51e240f9f9729ea3739c
#
_entry.id   6fff2512e29c51e240f9f9729ea3739c
#
_cell.length_a   1.000
_cell.length_b   1.000
_cell.length_c   1.000
_cell.angle_alpha   90.00
_cell.angle_beta   90.00
_cell.angle_gamma   90.00
#
_symmetry.space_group_name_H-M   'P 1'
#
loop_
_entity.id
_entity.type
_entity.pdbx_description
1 polymer ?
#
loop_
_entity_poly.entity_id
_entity_poly.type
_entity_poly.pdbx_seq_one_letter_code
_entity_poly.pdbx_strand_id
1 'polypeptide(L)'
;MISLFQVAVRQGAFSLENVTLEVPTGAYGVLMGRTGSGKTTILEAICGLRPVVAGRVRLMGRDVTDLKPAARGVGYVPQDMALFSTLTVRDHLAFALVVRRWSRTAVNARVDQLAQLLGIGHLLDRTPQGLSGGESQRVALGRALAIQPQVLLCDEPLSALDDDTRNEMYELLHLIRRQAPLTVLHVTHNRAEAESLADRIFQIRDGAIHDVSAALAKAISSSL
;
A
#
# COMPACT_ATOMS: atom_id res chain seq x y z
N MET A 1 -7.47 5.98 9.70
CA MET A 1 -8.47 4.91 9.72
C MET A 1 -8.86 4.56 8.28
N ILE A 2 -8.85 3.30 7.94
CA ILE A 2 -9.44 2.74 6.72
C ILE A 2 -10.64 1.93 7.17
N SER A 3 -11.84 2.22 6.64
CA SER A 3 -13.06 1.51 7.03
C SER A 3 -13.87 1.14 5.79
N LEU A 4 -14.17 -0.13 5.68
CA LEU A 4 -15.13 -0.70 4.73
C LEU A 4 -16.34 -1.17 5.51
N PHE A 5 -17.53 -0.75 5.10
CA PHE A 5 -18.78 -1.17 5.73
C PHE A 5 -19.69 -1.80 4.69
N GLN A 6 -19.89 -3.11 4.76
CA GLN A 6 -20.74 -3.92 3.88
C GLN A 6 -20.47 -3.65 2.38
N VAL A 7 -19.21 -3.47 2.02
CA VAL A 7 -18.82 -3.15 0.64
C VAL A 7 -19.05 -4.34 -0.26
N ALA A 8 -19.68 -4.09 -1.40
CA ALA A 8 -19.80 -5.05 -2.50
C ALA A 8 -19.10 -4.52 -3.75
N VAL A 9 -18.38 -5.42 -4.42
CA VAL A 9 -17.65 -5.14 -5.67
C VAL A 9 -17.92 -6.25 -6.66
N ARG A 10 -18.14 -5.91 -7.94
CA ARG A 10 -18.37 -6.88 -9.01
C ARG A 10 -17.40 -6.67 -10.17
N GLN A 11 -16.90 -7.77 -10.71
CA GLN A 11 -16.01 -7.78 -11.87
C GLN A 11 -16.30 -9.02 -12.74
N GLY A 12 -17.09 -8.83 -13.79
CA GLY A 12 -17.54 -9.96 -14.60
C GLY A 12 -18.30 -10.98 -13.75
N ALA A 13 -17.82 -12.23 -13.74
CA ALA A 13 -18.40 -13.31 -12.93
C ALA A 13 -17.93 -13.29 -11.46
N PHE A 14 -16.89 -12.51 -11.12
CA PHE A 14 -16.38 -12.41 -9.75
C PHE A 14 -17.15 -11.36 -8.95
N SER A 15 -17.57 -11.70 -7.75
CA SER A 15 -18.15 -10.75 -6.79
C SER A 15 -17.59 -10.95 -5.39
N LEU A 16 -17.41 -9.83 -4.69
CA LEU A 16 -17.26 -9.78 -3.25
C LEU A 16 -18.48 -9.07 -2.68
N GLU A 17 -19.05 -9.63 -1.64
CA GLU A 17 -20.27 -9.06 -1.02
C GLU A 17 -20.07 -8.94 0.49
N ASN A 18 -20.67 -7.92 1.08
CA ASN A 18 -20.66 -7.69 2.54
C ASN A 18 -19.26 -7.57 3.16
N VAL A 19 -18.30 -7.02 2.42
CA VAL A 19 -16.93 -6.84 2.90
C VAL A 19 -16.91 -5.76 3.98
N THR A 20 -16.52 -6.15 5.19
CA THR A 20 -16.36 -5.23 6.34
C THR A 20 -14.95 -5.38 6.91
N LEU A 21 -14.24 -4.27 7.06
CA LEU A 21 -12.86 -4.22 7.55
C LEU A 21 -12.60 -2.85 8.17
N GLU A 22 -11.87 -2.82 9.27
CA GLU A 22 -11.42 -1.58 9.89
C GLU A 22 -9.96 -1.66 10.29
N VAL A 23 -9.13 -0.74 9.73
CA VAL A 23 -7.75 -0.51 10.16
C VAL A 23 -7.72 0.82 10.93
N PRO A 24 -7.38 0.82 12.23
CA PRO A 24 -7.28 2.03 13.03
C PRO A 24 -6.29 3.05 12.46
N THR A 25 -6.47 4.32 12.77
CA THR A 25 -5.53 5.39 12.38
C THR A 25 -4.13 5.09 12.91
N GLY A 26 -3.12 5.18 12.04
CA GLY A 26 -1.73 4.92 12.38
C GLY A 26 -1.36 3.43 12.47
N ALA A 27 -2.33 2.53 12.38
CA ALA A 27 -2.08 1.09 12.40
C ALA A 27 -1.60 0.55 11.04
N TYR A 28 -0.82 -0.51 11.10
CA TYR A 28 -0.43 -1.33 9.97
C TYR A 28 -1.34 -2.57 9.93
N GLY A 29 -2.30 -2.57 9.04
CA GLY A 29 -3.16 -3.71 8.77
C GLY A 29 -2.57 -4.59 7.67
N VAL A 30 -2.58 -5.90 7.87
CA VAL A 30 -2.24 -6.87 6.82
C VAL A 30 -3.47 -7.69 6.46
N LEU A 31 -3.80 -7.75 5.18
CA LEU A 31 -4.88 -8.58 4.64
C LEU A 31 -4.29 -9.80 3.93
N MET A 32 -4.53 -10.97 4.49
CA MET A 32 -4.07 -12.26 3.98
C MET A 32 -5.21 -13.02 3.30
N GLY A 33 -4.84 -13.93 2.40
CA GLY A 33 -5.79 -14.82 1.74
C GLY A 33 -5.17 -15.52 0.53
N ARG A 34 -5.86 -16.54 0.02
CA ARG A 34 -5.43 -17.28 -1.18
C ARG A 34 -5.36 -16.36 -2.40
N THR A 35 -4.55 -16.72 -3.39
CA THR A 35 -4.57 -16.07 -4.70
C THR A 35 -5.97 -16.17 -5.29
N GLY A 36 -6.46 -15.08 -5.89
CA GLY A 36 -7.81 -15.01 -6.43
C GLY A 36 -8.94 -14.75 -5.40
N SER A 37 -8.63 -14.61 -4.10
CA SER A 37 -9.67 -14.35 -3.07
C SER A 37 -10.23 -12.92 -3.08
N GLY A 38 -9.70 -12.02 -3.92
CA GLY A 38 -10.20 -10.64 -4.06
C GLY A 38 -9.44 -9.59 -3.27
N LYS A 39 -8.24 -9.90 -2.76
CA LYS A 39 -7.41 -8.94 -2.00
C LYS A 39 -7.10 -7.67 -2.80
N THR A 40 -6.58 -7.83 -4.01
CA THR A 40 -6.33 -6.72 -4.96
C THR A 40 -7.61 -5.94 -5.26
N THR A 41 -8.72 -6.64 -5.48
CA THR A 41 -10.04 -6.01 -5.72
C THR A 41 -10.46 -5.10 -4.57
N ILE A 42 -10.20 -5.51 -3.32
CA ILE A 42 -10.45 -4.68 -2.13
C ILE A 42 -9.57 -3.43 -2.15
N LEU A 43 -8.25 -3.57 -2.40
CA LEU A 43 -7.36 -2.41 -2.50
C LEU A 43 -7.79 -1.45 -3.63
N GLU A 44 -8.13 -1.98 -4.80
CA GLU A 44 -8.62 -1.19 -5.93
C GLU A 44 -9.93 -0.45 -5.59
N ALA A 45 -10.86 -1.09 -4.85
CA ALA A 45 -12.07 -0.44 -4.38
C ALA A 45 -11.78 0.70 -3.40
N ILE A 46 -10.80 0.53 -2.48
CA ILE A 46 -10.35 1.59 -1.57
C ILE A 46 -9.68 2.72 -2.35
N CYS A 47 -8.85 2.41 -3.36
CA CYS A 47 -8.23 3.41 -4.25
C CYS A 47 -9.24 4.16 -5.12
N GLY A 48 -10.42 3.58 -5.37
CA GLY A 48 -11.41 4.09 -6.33
C GLY A 48 -11.09 3.73 -7.79
N LEU A 49 -10.20 2.77 -7.99
CA LEU A 49 -9.91 2.18 -9.30
C LEU A 49 -11.00 1.19 -9.73
N ARG A 50 -11.78 0.72 -8.75
CA ARG A 50 -12.91 -0.16 -8.96
C ARG A 50 -14.17 0.40 -8.30
N PRO A 51 -15.31 0.43 -9.00
CA PRO A 51 -16.54 0.94 -8.44
C PRO A 51 -17.07 0.03 -7.33
N VAL A 52 -17.58 0.65 -6.28
CA VAL A 52 -18.33 -0.01 -5.20
C VAL A 52 -19.80 -0.03 -5.59
N VAL A 53 -20.42 -1.22 -5.60
CA VAL A 53 -21.83 -1.36 -5.99
C VAL A 53 -22.78 -1.29 -4.80
N ALA A 54 -22.28 -1.53 -3.58
CA ALA A 54 -23.02 -1.36 -2.33
C ALA A 54 -22.06 -1.13 -1.17
N GLY A 55 -22.56 -0.59 -0.06
CA GLY A 55 -21.75 -0.30 1.12
C GLY A 55 -21.00 1.03 1.05
N ARG A 56 -20.04 1.23 1.95
CA ARG A 56 -19.30 2.49 2.06
C ARG A 56 -17.81 2.28 2.32
N VAL A 57 -17.00 3.13 1.70
CA VAL A 57 -15.55 3.25 1.94
C VAL A 57 -15.29 4.57 2.62
N ARG A 58 -14.68 4.52 3.83
CA ARG A 58 -14.26 5.74 4.55
C ARG A 58 -12.76 5.72 4.79
N LEU A 59 -12.11 6.85 4.52
CA LEU A 59 -10.69 7.07 4.79
C LEU A 59 -10.54 8.28 5.70
N MET A 60 -9.87 8.09 6.83
CA MET A 60 -9.66 9.13 7.85
C MET A 60 -10.96 9.82 8.27
N GLY A 61 -12.05 9.03 8.42
CA GLY A 61 -13.39 9.52 8.78
C GLY A 61 -14.22 10.09 7.61
N ARG A 62 -13.61 10.39 6.46
CA ARG A 62 -14.28 10.93 5.28
C ARG A 62 -14.86 9.80 4.42
N ASP A 63 -16.11 9.90 4.01
CA ASP A 63 -16.69 9.02 2.98
C ASP A 63 -16.05 9.33 1.62
N VAL A 64 -15.47 8.31 0.98
CA VAL A 64 -14.78 8.43 -0.31
C VAL A 64 -15.38 7.50 -1.37
N THR A 65 -16.51 6.87 -1.07
CA THR A 65 -17.12 5.80 -1.89
C THR A 65 -17.22 6.21 -3.36
N ASP A 66 -17.77 7.40 -3.64
CA ASP A 66 -18.02 7.87 -5.00
C ASP A 66 -16.91 8.80 -5.53
N LEU A 67 -15.84 9.00 -4.76
CA LEU A 67 -14.75 9.88 -5.18
C LEU A 67 -13.83 9.19 -6.19
N LYS A 68 -13.40 9.95 -7.20
CA LYS A 68 -12.35 9.53 -8.14
C LYS A 68 -11.03 9.25 -7.40
N PRO A 69 -10.16 8.35 -7.90
CA PRO A 69 -8.90 7.98 -7.24
C PRO A 69 -8.06 9.17 -6.79
N ALA A 70 -7.86 10.18 -7.65
CA ALA A 70 -7.06 11.35 -7.35
C ALA A 70 -7.57 12.20 -6.17
N ALA A 71 -8.87 12.11 -5.85
CA ALA A 71 -9.50 12.86 -4.77
C ALA A 71 -9.50 12.13 -3.42
N ARG A 72 -9.09 10.84 -3.39
CA ARG A 72 -9.06 10.02 -2.18
C ARG A 72 -7.82 10.25 -1.32
N GLY A 73 -6.73 10.81 -1.88
CA GLY A 73 -5.51 11.13 -1.14
C GLY A 73 -4.72 9.91 -0.66
N VAL A 74 -4.85 8.78 -1.34
CA VAL A 74 -4.16 7.52 -1.02
C VAL A 74 -2.84 7.40 -1.77
N GLY A 75 -1.82 6.84 -1.13
CA GLY A 75 -0.68 6.24 -1.81
C GLY A 75 -0.98 4.79 -2.16
N TYR A 76 -0.63 4.36 -3.36
CA TYR A 76 -0.84 2.97 -3.79
C TYR A 76 0.41 2.40 -4.44
N VAL A 77 0.83 1.24 -3.97
CA VAL A 77 1.92 0.43 -4.51
C VAL A 77 1.31 -0.84 -5.10
N PRO A 78 1.18 -0.94 -6.43
CA PRO A 78 0.64 -2.13 -7.09
C PRO A 78 1.68 -3.25 -7.12
N GLN A 79 1.23 -4.49 -7.31
CA GLN A 79 2.05 -5.70 -7.31
C GLN A 79 3.16 -5.69 -8.38
N ASP A 80 2.86 -5.17 -9.57
CA ASP A 80 3.80 -5.06 -10.70
C ASP A 80 4.65 -3.79 -10.65
N MET A 81 4.60 -3.04 -9.51
CA MET A 81 5.23 -1.73 -9.31
C MET A 81 4.78 -0.66 -10.31
N ALA A 82 4.31 -1.01 -11.50
CA ALA A 82 3.81 -0.13 -12.57
C ALA A 82 4.70 1.09 -12.81
N LEU A 83 6.01 0.88 -12.97
CA LEU A 83 6.97 1.94 -13.29
C LEU A 83 6.91 2.27 -14.80
N PHE A 84 6.93 3.56 -15.12
CA PHE A 84 6.94 4.04 -16.49
C PHE A 84 8.34 3.89 -17.08
N SER A 85 8.51 3.09 -18.11
CA SER A 85 9.82 2.76 -18.71
C SER A 85 10.60 3.97 -19.24
N THR A 86 9.91 5.07 -19.56
CA THR A 86 10.47 6.30 -20.14
C THR A 86 10.78 7.40 -19.13
N LEU A 87 10.32 7.26 -17.88
CA LEU A 87 10.57 8.25 -16.84
C LEU A 87 11.78 7.88 -16.01
N THR A 88 12.55 8.90 -15.58
CA THR A 88 13.62 8.70 -14.61
C THR A 88 13.06 8.42 -13.22
N VAL A 89 13.89 7.93 -12.30
CA VAL A 89 13.53 7.78 -10.88
C VAL A 89 13.07 9.12 -10.30
N ARG A 90 13.77 10.22 -10.61
CA ARG A 90 13.38 11.58 -10.24
C ARG A 90 11.96 11.92 -10.72
N ASP A 91 11.67 11.61 -11.96
CA ASP A 91 10.35 11.89 -12.55
C ASP A 91 9.24 11.05 -11.91
N HIS A 92 9.51 9.79 -11.54
CA HIS A 92 8.57 8.96 -10.80
C HIS A 92 8.21 9.59 -9.44
N LEU A 93 9.22 10.05 -8.68
CA LEU A 93 9.01 10.71 -7.40
C LEU A 93 8.26 12.05 -7.55
N ALA A 94 8.55 12.78 -8.63
CA ALA A 94 7.94 14.09 -8.93
C ALA A 94 6.52 13.97 -9.50
N PHE A 95 6.18 12.87 -10.15
CA PHE A 95 5.00 12.75 -11.02
C PHE A 95 3.71 13.28 -10.39
N ALA A 96 3.34 12.76 -9.22
CA ALA A 96 2.11 13.15 -8.56
C ALA A 96 2.10 14.61 -8.07
N LEU A 97 3.27 15.17 -7.76
CA LEU A 97 3.45 16.55 -7.32
C LEU A 97 3.27 17.52 -8.48
N VAL A 98 3.86 17.20 -9.64
CA VAL A 98 3.72 17.97 -10.87
C VAL A 98 2.26 18.00 -11.34
N VAL A 99 1.58 16.85 -11.36
CA VAL A 99 0.16 16.75 -11.70
C VAL A 99 -0.70 17.60 -10.76
N ARG A 100 -0.30 17.72 -9.49
CA ARG A 100 -0.97 18.57 -8.47
C ARG A 100 -0.50 20.02 -8.49
N ARG A 101 0.31 20.41 -9.47
CA ARG A 101 0.80 21.78 -9.69
C ARG A 101 1.61 22.35 -8.52
N TRP A 102 2.40 21.52 -7.84
CA TRP A 102 3.34 22.02 -6.84
C TRP A 102 4.40 22.89 -7.50
N SER A 103 4.94 23.87 -6.76
CA SER A 103 6.04 24.68 -7.26
C SER A 103 7.29 23.82 -7.50
N ARG A 104 8.11 24.21 -8.48
CA ARG A 104 9.36 23.50 -8.82
C ARG A 104 10.27 23.32 -7.60
N THR A 105 10.38 24.35 -6.75
CA THR A 105 11.17 24.31 -5.53
C THR A 105 10.61 23.25 -4.56
N ALA A 106 9.30 23.20 -4.34
CA ALA A 106 8.67 22.22 -3.47
C ALA A 106 8.79 20.78 -4.02
N VAL A 107 8.67 20.61 -5.34
CA VAL A 107 8.88 19.32 -6.00
C VAL A 107 10.31 18.82 -5.76
N ASN A 108 11.32 19.66 -6.03
CA ASN A 108 12.72 19.26 -5.86
C ASN A 108 13.02 18.90 -4.40
N ALA A 109 12.62 19.74 -3.45
CA ALA A 109 12.83 19.47 -2.03
C ALA A 109 12.17 18.15 -1.60
N ARG A 110 10.97 17.84 -2.10
CA ARG A 110 10.28 16.59 -1.79
C ARG A 110 10.94 15.39 -2.43
N VAL A 111 11.41 15.50 -3.66
CA VAL A 111 12.14 14.45 -4.36
C VAL A 111 13.43 14.12 -3.61
N ASP A 112 14.22 15.13 -3.22
CA ASP A 112 15.47 14.93 -2.50
C ASP A 112 15.24 14.28 -1.11
N GLN A 113 14.19 14.71 -0.40
CA GLN A 113 13.78 14.09 0.87
C GLN A 113 13.43 12.60 0.70
N LEU A 114 12.65 12.27 -0.34
CA LEU A 114 12.27 10.87 -0.62
C LEU A 114 13.47 10.04 -1.05
N ALA A 115 14.33 10.59 -1.89
CA ALA A 115 15.54 9.93 -2.35
C ALA A 115 16.49 9.57 -1.18
N GLN A 116 16.62 10.48 -0.21
CA GLN A 116 17.37 10.24 1.01
C GLN A 116 16.70 9.18 1.90
N LEU A 117 15.40 9.31 2.17
CA LEU A 117 14.62 8.37 2.99
C LEU A 117 14.70 6.93 2.46
N LEU A 118 14.62 6.78 1.15
CA LEU A 118 14.57 5.49 0.45
C LEU A 118 15.95 4.95 0.05
N GLY A 119 17.03 5.72 0.26
CA GLY A 119 18.39 5.33 -0.12
C GLY A 119 18.62 5.22 -1.64
N ILE A 120 17.86 5.96 -2.46
CA ILE A 120 17.88 5.89 -3.93
C ILE A 120 18.42 7.14 -4.61
N GLY A 121 19.14 8.01 -3.87
CA GLY A 121 19.67 9.27 -4.40
C GLY A 121 20.62 9.07 -5.61
N HIS A 122 21.40 7.99 -5.60
CA HIS A 122 22.33 7.63 -6.69
C HIS A 122 21.63 7.11 -7.96
N LEU A 123 20.31 6.88 -7.90
CA LEU A 123 19.52 6.36 -9.01
C LEU A 123 18.66 7.42 -9.69
N LEU A 124 18.61 8.66 -9.18
CA LEU A 124 17.64 9.68 -9.58
C LEU A 124 17.57 9.94 -11.08
N ASP A 125 18.70 9.87 -11.77
CA ASP A 125 18.79 10.14 -13.20
C ASP A 125 18.70 8.88 -14.08
N ARG A 126 18.51 7.69 -13.46
CA ARG A 126 18.28 6.43 -14.16
C ARG A 126 16.80 6.23 -14.51
N THR A 127 16.55 5.51 -15.58
CA THR A 127 15.23 4.93 -15.88
C THR A 127 15.07 3.58 -15.17
N PRO A 128 13.86 3.02 -15.06
CA PRO A 128 13.63 1.72 -14.42
C PRO A 128 14.42 0.55 -15.04
N GLN A 129 14.82 0.69 -16.31
CA GLN A 129 15.62 -0.32 -16.98
C GLN A 129 16.98 -0.47 -16.28
N GLY A 130 17.25 -1.68 -15.79
CA GLY A 130 18.50 -2.01 -15.08
C GLY A 130 18.48 -1.71 -13.58
N LEU A 131 17.34 -1.34 -12.99
CA LEU A 131 17.16 -1.34 -11.55
C LEU A 131 16.97 -2.76 -11.03
N SER A 132 17.52 -3.06 -9.86
CA SER A 132 17.19 -4.30 -9.14
C SER A 132 15.71 -4.32 -8.71
N GLY A 133 15.21 -5.50 -8.28
CA GLY A 133 13.86 -5.63 -7.76
C GLY A 133 13.63 -4.72 -6.54
N GLY A 134 14.57 -4.70 -5.60
CA GLY A 134 14.50 -3.85 -4.41
C GLY A 134 14.57 -2.36 -4.73
N GLU A 135 15.43 -1.94 -5.68
CA GLU A 135 15.50 -0.55 -6.14
C GLU A 135 14.19 -0.11 -6.80
N SER A 136 13.62 -0.95 -7.68
CA SER A 136 12.34 -0.69 -8.32
C SER A 136 11.21 -0.57 -7.30
N GLN A 137 11.23 -1.41 -6.27
CA GLN A 137 10.26 -1.37 -5.18
C GLN A 137 10.37 -0.08 -4.34
N ARG A 138 11.59 0.37 -4.04
CA ARG A 138 11.84 1.65 -3.35
C ARG A 138 11.33 2.83 -4.18
N VAL A 139 11.50 2.80 -5.51
CA VAL A 139 10.96 3.83 -6.42
C VAL A 139 9.43 3.83 -6.41
N ALA A 140 8.78 2.67 -6.51
CA ALA A 140 7.32 2.55 -6.47
C ALA A 140 6.75 3.04 -5.14
N LEU A 141 7.40 2.69 -4.01
CA LEU A 141 7.06 3.18 -2.69
C LEU A 141 7.23 4.71 -2.58
N GLY A 142 8.33 5.26 -3.10
CA GLY A 142 8.58 6.70 -3.13
C GLY A 142 7.52 7.46 -3.92
N ARG A 143 7.12 6.95 -5.07
CA ARG A 143 6.03 7.51 -5.88
C ARG A 143 4.71 7.54 -5.09
N ALA A 144 4.40 6.47 -4.35
CA ALA A 144 3.19 6.41 -3.53
C ALA A 144 3.24 7.39 -2.35
N LEU A 145 4.41 7.60 -1.75
CA LEU A 145 4.63 8.50 -0.61
C LEU A 145 4.80 9.98 -1.00
N ALA A 146 4.95 10.28 -2.29
CA ALA A 146 5.28 11.63 -2.76
C ALA A 146 4.30 12.70 -2.25
N ILE A 147 3.02 12.42 -2.31
CA ILE A 147 1.94 13.33 -1.90
C ILE A 147 1.70 13.40 -0.39
N GLN A 148 2.56 12.79 0.43
CA GLN A 148 2.38 12.67 1.88
C GLN A 148 0.99 12.10 2.26
N PRO A 149 0.63 10.91 1.75
CA PRO A 149 -0.69 10.36 2.02
C PRO A 149 -0.83 9.98 3.49
N GLN A 150 -2.05 10.07 4.03
CA GLN A 150 -2.38 9.52 5.35
C GLN A 150 -2.72 8.03 5.31
N VAL A 151 -2.99 7.52 4.11
CA VAL A 151 -3.31 6.10 3.85
C VAL A 151 -2.39 5.58 2.76
N LEU A 152 -1.72 4.46 3.04
CA LEU A 152 -0.89 3.72 2.08
C LEU A 152 -1.49 2.33 1.87
N LEU A 153 -1.65 1.97 0.62
CA LEU A 153 -2.12 0.65 0.20
C LEU A 153 -1.01 -0.05 -0.57
N CYS A 154 -0.69 -1.29 -0.20
CA CYS A 154 0.37 -2.07 -0.82
C CYS A 154 -0.19 -3.43 -1.25
N ASP A 155 -0.03 -3.77 -2.52
CA ASP A 155 -0.48 -5.03 -3.09
C ASP A 155 0.73 -5.94 -3.36
N GLU A 156 0.95 -6.94 -2.50
CA GLU A 156 2.06 -7.89 -2.53
C GLU A 156 3.44 -7.24 -2.81
N PRO A 157 3.79 -6.14 -2.11
CA PRO A 157 4.94 -5.30 -2.48
C PRO A 157 6.29 -6.01 -2.35
N LEU A 158 6.38 -7.12 -1.63
CA LEU A 158 7.65 -7.78 -1.32
C LEU A 158 7.75 -9.19 -1.92
N SER A 159 6.75 -9.60 -2.70
CA SER A 159 6.63 -10.98 -3.19
C SER A 159 7.76 -11.43 -4.14
N ALA A 160 8.36 -10.48 -4.86
CA ALA A 160 9.42 -10.75 -5.84
C ALA A 160 10.85 -10.54 -5.29
N LEU A 161 11.00 -10.26 -3.99
CA LEU A 161 12.29 -9.97 -3.36
C LEU A 161 12.88 -11.23 -2.71
N ASP A 162 14.22 -11.35 -2.78
CA ASP A 162 14.98 -12.28 -1.97
C ASP A 162 14.89 -11.93 -0.47
N ASP A 163 15.32 -12.85 0.40
CA ASP A 163 15.14 -12.70 1.85
C ASP A 163 15.92 -11.52 2.43
N ASP A 164 17.14 -11.26 1.94
CA ASP A 164 17.98 -10.16 2.45
C ASP A 164 17.34 -8.81 2.06
N THR A 165 17.00 -8.62 0.79
CA THR A 165 16.33 -7.42 0.29
C THR A 165 14.96 -7.21 0.97
N ARG A 166 14.23 -8.29 1.25
CA ARG A 166 12.95 -8.24 1.96
C ARG A 166 13.12 -7.73 3.39
N ASN A 167 14.15 -8.19 4.11
CA ASN A 167 14.45 -7.72 5.47
C ASN A 167 14.82 -6.22 5.47
N GLU A 168 15.61 -5.76 4.51
CA GLU A 168 15.88 -4.33 4.35
C GLU A 168 14.60 -3.52 4.12
N MET A 169 13.65 -4.05 3.35
CA MET A 169 12.36 -3.39 3.11
C MET A 169 11.47 -3.38 4.36
N TYR A 170 11.54 -4.38 5.24
CA TYR A 170 10.86 -4.33 6.54
C TYR A 170 11.38 -3.16 7.38
N GLU A 171 12.70 -3.03 7.51
CA GLU A 171 13.31 -1.93 8.25
C GLU A 171 12.93 -0.57 7.66
N LEU A 172 12.91 -0.46 6.33
CA LEU A 172 12.48 0.77 5.65
C LEU A 172 11.02 1.11 5.93
N LEU A 173 10.10 0.12 5.88
CA LEU A 173 8.69 0.33 6.18
C LEU A 173 8.47 0.73 7.65
N HIS A 174 9.22 0.12 8.58
CA HIS A 174 9.23 0.54 9.98
C HIS A 174 9.74 1.98 10.17
N LEU A 175 10.81 2.36 9.45
CA LEU A 175 11.34 3.72 9.49
C LEU A 175 10.32 4.74 8.98
N ILE A 176 9.69 4.49 7.83
CA ILE A 176 8.67 5.34 7.23
C ILE A 176 7.51 5.54 8.23
N ARG A 177 7.08 4.47 8.85
CA ARG A 177 5.99 4.47 9.81
C ARG A 177 6.29 5.30 11.07
N ARG A 178 7.55 5.29 11.54
CA ARG A 178 7.98 6.12 12.67
C ARG A 178 8.04 7.62 12.34
N GLN A 179 8.23 7.97 11.07
CA GLN A 179 8.37 9.38 10.64
C GLN A 179 7.03 10.06 10.33
N ALA A 180 5.98 9.33 10.08
CA ALA A 180 4.67 9.88 9.73
C ALA A 180 3.51 9.04 10.29
N PRO A 181 2.38 9.66 10.67
CA PRO A 181 1.17 8.96 11.12
C PRO A 181 0.48 8.30 9.91
N LEU A 182 1.06 7.24 9.39
CA LEU A 182 0.61 6.54 8.19
C LEU A 182 -0.26 5.34 8.58
N THR A 183 -1.47 5.27 8.06
CA THR A 183 -2.33 4.09 8.15
C THR A 183 -2.09 3.23 6.94
N VAL A 184 -1.69 1.98 7.14
CA VAL A 184 -1.32 1.07 6.04
C VAL A 184 -2.30 -0.08 5.93
N LEU A 185 -2.68 -0.45 4.72
CA LEU A 185 -3.27 -1.75 4.41
C LEU A 185 -2.38 -2.46 3.39
N HIS A 186 -1.74 -3.53 3.83
CA HIS A 186 -0.81 -4.34 3.05
C HIS A 186 -1.44 -5.70 2.75
N VAL A 187 -1.52 -6.03 1.49
CA VAL A 187 -1.98 -7.34 1.03
C VAL A 187 -0.77 -8.23 0.82
N THR A 188 -0.79 -9.41 1.42
CA THR A 188 0.23 -10.44 1.19
C THR A 188 -0.34 -11.85 1.43
N HIS A 189 0.33 -12.84 0.91
CA HIS A 189 0.12 -14.25 1.25
C HIS A 189 1.26 -14.80 2.15
N ASN A 190 2.28 -13.98 2.43
CA ASN A 190 3.44 -14.35 3.24
C ASN A 190 3.17 -14.07 4.72
N ARG A 191 3.23 -15.14 5.52
CA ARG A 191 2.98 -15.05 6.96
C ARG A 191 4.08 -14.28 7.71
N ALA A 192 5.35 -14.42 7.30
CA ALA A 192 6.46 -13.71 7.93
C ALA A 192 6.32 -12.18 7.76
N GLU A 193 5.81 -11.69 6.62
CA GLU A 193 5.51 -10.28 6.41
C GLU A 193 4.44 -9.79 7.41
N ALA A 194 3.38 -10.58 7.60
CA ALA A 194 2.32 -10.23 8.53
C ALA A 194 2.84 -10.20 9.98
N GLU A 195 3.67 -11.16 10.36
CA GLU A 195 4.26 -11.27 11.71
C GLU A 195 5.24 -10.11 11.99
N SER A 196 6.00 -9.66 10.96
CA SER A 196 6.98 -8.59 11.11
C SER A 196 6.35 -7.20 11.15
N LEU A 197 5.31 -6.95 10.35
CA LEU A 197 4.85 -5.58 10.06
C LEU A 197 3.52 -5.23 10.73
N ALA A 198 2.65 -6.22 11.02
CA ALA A 198 1.26 -5.95 11.33
C ALA A 198 0.97 -5.62 12.79
N ASP A 199 0.15 -4.58 13.02
CA ASP A 199 -0.58 -4.38 14.28
C ASP A 199 -1.93 -5.13 14.25
N ARG A 200 -2.49 -5.31 13.04
CA ARG A 200 -3.77 -5.99 12.81
C ARG A 200 -3.66 -6.91 11.62
N ILE A 201 -4.16 -8.12 11.78
CA ILE A 201 -4.14 -9.13 10.71
C ILE A 201 -5.57 -9.56 10.40
N PHE A 202 -5.89 -9.45 9.13
CA PHE A 202 -7.16 -9.84 8.57
C PHE A 202 -6.96 -11.00 7.62
N GLN A 203 -7.91 -11.91 7.58
CA GLN A 203 -7.89 -13.03 6.65
C GLN A 203 -9.20 -13.10 5.87
N ILE A 204 -9.06 -13.17 4.54
CA ILE A 204 -10.20 -13.42 3.67
C ILE A 204 -10.42 -14.93 3.53
N ARG A 205 -11.61 -15.41 3.91
CA ARG A 205 -12.05 -16.80 3.79
C ARG A 205 -13.51 -16.81 3.33
N ASP A 206 -13.80 -17.58 2.31
CA ASP A 206 -15.15 -17.77 1.78
C ASP A 206 -15.91 -16.44 1.49
N GLY A 207 -15.15 -15.46 0.97
CA GLY A 207 -15.66 -14.11 0.65
C GLY A 207 -15.83 -13.17 1.85
N ALA A 208 -15.61 -13.63 3.09
CA ALA A 208 -15.68 -12.82 4.30
C ALA A 208 -14.29 -12.48 4.85
N ILE A 209 -14.18 -11.30 5.51
CA ILE A 209 -12.96 -10.88 6.20
C ILE A 209 -13.10 -11.18 7.70
N HIS A 210 -12.10 -11.85 8.24
CA HIS A 210 -11.97 -12.17 9.66
C HIS A 210 -10.75 -11.46 10.25
N ASP A 211 -10.93 -10.77 11.37
CA ASP A 211 -9.81 -10.27 12.17
C ASP A 211 -9.22 -11.44 12.96
N VAL A 212 -7.98 -11.76 12.64
CA VAL A 212 -7.24 -12.88 13.27
C VAL A 212 -6.07 -12.40 14.12
N SER A 213 -5.99 -11.12 14.43
CA SER A 213 -4.89 -10.50 15.18
C SER A 213 -4.63 -11.18 16.53
N ALA A 214 -5.68 -11.49 17.30
CA ALA A 214 -5.54 -12.13 18.61
C ALA A 214 -5.06 -13.58 18.54
N ALA A 215 -5.40 -14.31 17.48
CA ALA A 215 -4.99 -15.69 17.29
C ALA A 215 -3.49 -15.80 16.96
N LEU A 216 -2.98 -14.86 16.17
CA LEU A 216 -1.56 -14.84 15.79
C LEU A 216 -0.68 -14.39 16.96
N ALA A 217 -1.11 -13.41 17.75
CA ALA A 217 -0.40 -12.97 18.95
C ALA A 217 -0.21 -14.15 19.94
N LYS A 218 -1.21 -15.01 20.09
CA LYS A 218 -1.10 -16.23 20.92
C LYS A 218 -0.13 -17.26 20.34
N ALA A 219 -0.12 -17.45 19.01
CA ALA A 219 0.78 -18.40 18.36
C ALA A 219 2.26 -17.98 18.48
N ILE A 220 2.55 -16.68 18.39
CA ILE A 220 3.90 -16.13 18.58
C ILE A 220 4.35 -16.29 20.03
N SER A 221 3.47 -16.00 21.01
CA SER A 221 3.79 -16.13 22.44
C SER A 221 3.97 -17.57 22.90
N SER A 222 3.47 -18.58 22.16
CA SER A 222 3.63 -20.00 22.45
C SER A 222 4.85 -20.64 21.78
N SER A 223 5.57 -19.88 20.95
CA SER A 223 6.77 -20.33 20.22
C SER A 223 8.07 -19.74 20.78
N LEU A 224 7.99 -18.94 21.85
CA LEU A 224 9.08 -18.41 22.68
C LEU A 224 9.15 -19.19 24.01
#